data_a102d74b84fe224ae7ae47c6f315eda2
#
_entry.id   a102d74b84fe224ae7ae47c6f315eda2
#
_cell.length_a   1.000
_cell.length_b   1.000
_cell.length_c   1.000
_cell.angle_alpha   90.00
_cell.angle_beta   90.00
_cell.angle_gamma   90.00
#
_symmetry.space_group_name_H-M   'P 1'
#
loop_
_entity.id
_entity.type
_entity.pdbx_description
1 polymer ?
#
loop_
_entity_poly.entity_id
_entity_poly.type
_entity_poly.pdbx_seq_one_letter_code
_entity_poly.pdbx_strand_id
1 'polypeptide(L)'
;MWVDLIKEGIPDYAKDIRLNLDAVILRSSLDPVVAHGCALAAAFAAGNSRLATAIDAEIDNRTEANAALTAGSLMAMTNVWYTYTKMVNDPAFNALGAGLRMNAIASHGGTSKINFEAYALAASIVGKCHDCVVSHFNTLKKEGMSLENLRDIGRISATMQSVARILNA
;
A
#
# COMPACT_ATOMS: atom_id res chain seq x y z
N MET A 1 -1.67 8.76 -18.95
CA MET A 1 -1.31 8.07 -17.67
C MET A 1 -2.31 8.44 -16.58
N TRP A 2 -2.63 7.52 -15.67
CA TRP A 2 -3.50 7.81 -14.53
C TRP A 2 -3.00 9.02 -13.70
N VAL A 3 -1.69 9.20 -13.63
CA VAL A 3 -1.06 10.34 -12.94
C VAL A 3 -1.57 11.66 -13.47
N ASP A 4 -1.62 11.84 -14.80
CA ASP A 4 -2.09 13.08 -15.42
C ASP A 4 -3.58 13.30 -15.17
N LEU A 5 -4.39 12.24 -15.30
CA LEU A 5 -5.83 12.28 -15.01
C LEU A 5 -6.12 12.70 -13.56
N ILE A 6 -5.37 12.16 -12.60
CA ILE A 6 -5.54 12.48 -11.19
C ILE A 6 -5.09 13.91 -10.87
N LYS A 7 -4.00 14.37 -11.49
CA LYS A 7 -3.46 15.73 -11.30
C LYS A 7 -4.47 16.82 -11.68
N GLU A 8 -5.29 16.58 -12.70
CA GLU A 8 -6.36 17.51 -13.11
C GLU A 8 -7.39 17.74 -12.00
N GLY A 9 -7.61 16.75 -11.15
CA GLY A 9 -8.51 16.83 -10.00
C GLY A 9 -7.89 17.41 -8.72
N ILE A 10 -6.60 17.75 -8.72
CA ILE A 10 -5.91 18.31 -7.54
C ILE A 10 -5.89 19.83 -7.60
N PRO A 11 -6.58 20.54 -6.70
CA PRO A 11 -6.68 21.99 -6.71
C PRO A 11 -5.36 22.68 -6.32
N ASP A 12 -5.27 23.99 -6.59
CA ASP A 12 -4.04 24.76 -6.41
C ASP A 12 -3.54 24.84 -4.96
N TYR A 13 -4.44 24.78 -3.98
CA TYR A 13 -4.00 24.71 -2.57
C TYR A 13 -3.19 23.44 -2.24
N ALA A 14 -3.30 22.41 -3.08
CA ALA A 14 -2.58 21.15 -2.93
C ALA A 14 -1.47 20.96 -4.01
N LYS A 15 -0.94 22.05 -4.55
CA LYS A 15 0.08 22.06 -5.61
C LYS A 15 1.28 21.14 -5.27
N ASP A 16 1.74 21.15 -4.03
CA ASP A 16 2.88 20.31 -3.63
C ASP A 16 2.56 18.81 -3.76
N ILE A 17 1.33 18.41 -3.47
CA ILE A 17 0.90 17.02 -3.63
C ILE A 17 0.86 16.63 -5.11
N ARG A 18 0.39 17.54 -5.98
CA ARG A 18 0.39 17.35 -7.44
C ARG A 18 1.80 17.15 -8.00
N LEU A 19 2.79 17.92 -7.51
CA LEU A 19 4.20 17.79 -7.90
C LEU A 19 4.85 16.51 -7.34
N ASN A 20 4.49 16.14 -6.10
CA ASN A 20 4.99 14.91 -5.48
C ASN A 20 4.49 13.66 -6.21
N LEU A 21 3.31 13.68 -6.79
CA LEU A 21 2.76 12.53 -7.53
C LEU A 21 3.69 12.11 -8.67
N ASP A 22 4.19 13.06 -9.48
CA ASP A 22 5.20 12.78 -10.51
C ASP A 22 6.51 12.24 -9.90
N ALA A 23 6.93 12.84 -8.79
CA ALA A 23 8.20 12.49 -8.16
C ALA A 23 8.21 11.06 -7.59
N VAL A 24 7.10 10.62 -7.01
CA VAL A 24 7.05 9.32 -6.33
C VAL A 24 6.70 8.17 -7.27
N ILE A 25 6.05 8.43 -8.40
CA ILE A 25 5.69 7.40 -9.37
C ILE A 25 6.72 7.35 -10.52
N LEU A 26 6.92 8.47 -11.24
CA LEU A 26 7.72 8.49 -12.46
C LEU A 26 9.23 8.46 -12.20
N ARG A 27 9.65 8.91 -11.02
CA ARG A 27 11.07 8.95 -10.61
C ARG A 27 11.35 8.06 -9.39
N SER A 28 10.50 7.04 -9.19
CA SER A 28 10.73 6.03 -8.17
C SER A 28 11.99 5.20 -8.45
N SER A 29 12.67 4.76 -7.42
CA SER A 29 13.75 3.76 -7.52
C SER A 29 13.22 2.33 -7.70
N LEU A 30 11.92 2.13 -7.50
CA LEU A 30 11.24 0.85 -7.69
C LEU A 30 11.06 0.54 -9.19
N ASP A 31 11.02 -0.76 -9.51
CA ASP A 31 10.49 -1.19 -10.80
C ASP A 31 9.09 -0.58 -11.01
N PRO A 32 8.76 -0.09 -12.23
CA PRO A 32 7.47 0.54 -12.51
C PRO A 32 6.26 -0.32 -12.12
N VAL A 33 6.33 -1.65 -12.32
CA VAL A 33 5.25 -2.57 -11.93
C VAL A 33 5.05 -2.55 -10.41
N VAL A 34 6.13 -2.57 -9.65
CA VAL A 34 6.09 -2.53 -8.18
C VAL A 34 5.61 -1.18 -7.69
N ALA A 35 6.06 -0.08 -8.30
CA ALA A 35 5.61 1.27 -7.93
C ALA A 35 4.10 1.44 -8.13
N HIS A 36 3.55 1.00 -9.28
CA HIS A 36 2.13 1.05 -9.55
C HIS A 36 1.31 0.13 -8.63
N GLY A 37 1.81 -1.09 -8.35
CA GLY A 37 1.18 -2.00 -7.39
C GLY A 37 1.13 -1.44 -5.97
N CYS A 38 2.22 -0.81 -5.51
CA CYS A 38 2.25 -0.09 -4.22
C CYS A 38 1.25 1.08 -4.20
N ALA A 39 1.17 1.84 -5.30
CA ALA A 39 0.21 2.94 -5.41
C ALA A 39 -1.24 2.43 -5.36
N LEU A 40 -1.54 1.32 -6.06
CA LEU A 40 -2.87 0.71 -6.06
C LEU A 40 -3.25 0.19 -4.66
N ALA A 41 -2.37 -0.55 -3.99
CA ALA A 41 -2.60 -1.06 -2.65
C ALA A 41 -2.80 0.08 -1.63
N ALA A 42 -2.01 1.15 -1.73
CA ALA A 42 -2.13 2.33 -0.89
C ALA A 42 -3.43 3.11 -1.14
N ALA A 43 -3.83 3.28 -2.41
CA ALA A 43 -5.07 3.95 -2.79
C ALA A 43 -6.30 3.18 -2.29
N PHE A 44 -6.27 1.84 -2.41
CA PHE A 44 -7.30 0.96 -1.85
C PHE A 44 -7.39 1.11 -0.33
N ALA A 45 -6.25 1.03 0.37
CA ALA A 45 -6.19 1.18 1.82
C ALA A 45 -6.63 2.58 2.31
N ALA A 46 -6.44 3.61 1.49
CA ALA A 46 -6.92 4.98 1.75
C ALA A 46 -8.43 5.15 1.55
N GLY A 47 -9.12 4.14 1.01
CA GLY A 47 -10.58 4.14 0.82
C GLY A 47 -11.06 5.06 -0.31
N ASN A 48 -10.25 5.32 -1.33
CA ASN A 48 -10.65 6.12 -2.47
C ASN A 48 -10.78 5.24 -3.73
N SER A 49 -12.02 4.89 -4.09
CA SER A 49 -12.32 4.03 -5.23
C SER A 49 -11.94 4.66 -6.56
N ARG A 50 -12.12 5.98 -6.72
CA ARG A 50 -11.76 6.69 -7.97
C ARG A 50 -10.26 6.59 -8.24
N LEU A 51 -9.43 6.84 -7.22
CA LEU A 51 -7.99 6.73 -7.33
C LEU A 51 -7.56 5.28 -7.62
N ALA A 52 -8.09 4.32 -6.86
CA ALA A 52 -7.77 2.92 -7.06
C ALA A 52 -8.17 2.42 -8.46
N THR A 53 -9.36 2.78 -8.96
CA THR A 53 -9.81 2.40 -10.30
C THR A 53 -8.93 3.01 -11.40
N ALA A 54 -8.53 4.28 -11.25
CA ALA A 54 -7.66 4.94 -12.23
C ALA A 54 -6.29 4.25 -12.33
N ILE A 55 -5.71 3.85 -11.18
CA ILE A 55 -4.44 3.13 -11.16
C ILE A 55 -4.59 1.71 -11.72
N ASP A 56 -5.62 0.97 -11.28
CA ASP A 56 -5.89 -0.39 -11.71
C ASP A 56 -6.05 -0.51 -13.23
N ALA A 57 -6.70 0.47 -13.85
CA ALA A 57 -6.95 0.48 -15.29
C ALA A 57 -5.67 0.58 -16.14
N GLU A 58 -4.54 1.03 -15.58
CA GLU A 58 -3.27 1.16 -16.30
C GLU A 58 -2.25 0.05 -15.98
N ILE A 59 -2.60 -0.89 -15.11
CA ILE A 59 -1.75 -2.04 -14.84
C ILE A 59 -2.14 -3.18 -15.79
N ASP A 60 -1.39 -3.33 -16.89
CA ASP A 60 -1.63 -4.37 -17.90
C ASP A 60 -1.51 -5.79 -17.31
N ASN A 61 -0.54 -6.00 -16.43
CA ASN A 61 -0.36 -7.28 -15.75
C ASN A 61 -1.44 -7.48 -14.68
N ARG A 62 -2.53 -8.17 -15.06
CA ARG A 62 -3.67 -8.41 -14.15
C ARG A 62 -3.31 -9.23 -12.92
N THR A 63 -2.29 -10.08 -12.98
CA THR A 63 -1.79 -10.80 -11.80
C THR A 63 -1.23 -9.84 -10.77
N GLU A 64 -0.43 -8.86 -11.19
CA GLU A 64 0.12 -7.84 -10.31
C GLU A 64 -0.97 -6.93 -9.73
N ALA A 65 -1.92 -6.47 -10.56
CA ALA A 65 -3.04 -5.66 -10.10
C ALA A 65 -3.89 -6.39 -9.06
N ASN A 66 -4.23 -7.66 -9.33
CA ASN A 66 -4.99 -8.50 -8.40
C ASN A 66 -4.21 -8.77 -7.11
N ALA A 67 -2.90 -8.97 -7.18
CA ALA A 67 -2.06 -9.17 -6.01
C ALA A 67 -1.99 -7.90 -5.14
N ALA A 68 -1.89 -6.72 -5.76
CA ALA A 68 -1.92 -5.44 -5.05
C ALA A 68 -3.26 -5.19 -4.33
N LEU A 69 -4.39 -5.48 -5.01
CA LEU A 69 -5.73 -5.40 -4.39
C LEU A 69 -5.91 -6.44 -3.28
N THR A 70 -5.38 -7.65 -3.47
CA THR A 70 -5.38 -8.71 -2.45
C THR A 70 -4.60 -8.27 -1.20
N ALA A 71 -3.39 -7.72 -1.38
CA ALA A 71 -2.60 -7.19 -0.29
C ALA A 71 -3.33 -6.03 0.42
N GLY A 72 -3.87 -5.07 -0.34
CA GLY A 72 -4.64 -3.96 0.20
C GLY A 72 -5.83 -4.40 1.03
N SER A 73 -6.62 -5.37 0.55
CA SER A 73 -7.80 -5.88 1.24
C SER A 73 -7.44 -6.65 2.52
N LEU A 74 -6.38 -7.48 2.47
CA LEU A 74 -5.90 -8.18 3.67
C LEU A 74 -5.39 -7.19 4.72
N MET A 75 -4.60 -6.20 4.30
CA MET A 75 -4.06 -5.21 5.22
C MET A 75 -5.16 -4.32 5.81
N ALA A 76 -6.24 -4.04 5.08
CA ALA A 76 -7.39 -3.34 5.65
C ALA A 76 -7.99 -4.07 6.87
N MET A 77 -7.97 -5.40 6.87
CA MET A 77 -8.41 -6.23 8.00
C MET A 77 -7.32 -6.36 9.07
N THR A 78 -6.12 -6.77 8.68
CA THR A 78 -5.04 -7.12 9.62
C THR A 78 -4.48 -5.89 10.34
N ASN A 79 -4.42 -4.73 9.67
CA ASN A 79 -3.99 -3.48 10.29
C ASN A 79 -4.89 -3.10 11.47
N VAL A 80 -6.20 -3.29 11.33
CA VAL A 80 -7.17 -3.03 12.41
C VAL A 80 -6.98 -4.05 13.53
N TRP A 81 -6.90 -5.34 13.18
CA TRP A 81 -6.78 -6.41 14.17
C TRP A 81 -5.51 -6.29 15.02
N TYR A 82 -4.34 -6.17 14.38
CA TYR A 82 -3.07 -6.10 15.13
C TYR A 82 -2.93 -4.78 15.90
N THR A 83 -3.46 -3.68 15.40
CA THR A 83 -3.52 -2.43 16.16
C THR A 83 -4.41 -2.59 17.39
N TYR A 84 -5.57 -3.24 17.25
CA TYR A 84 -6.48 -3.52 18.37
C TYR A 84 -5.82 -4.40 19.44
N THR A 85 -5.22 -5.52 19.06
CA THR A 85 -4.52 -6.41 20.00
C THR A 85 -3.41 -5.70 20.76
N LYS A 86 -2.68 -4.81 20.06
CA LYS A 86 -1.64 -3.98 20.66
C LYS A 86 -2.20 -2.98 21.68
N MET A 87 -3.34 -2.36 21.37
CA MET A 87 -4.02 -1.42 22.27
C MET A 87 -4.56 -2.13 23.52
N VAL A 88 -5.13 -3.33 23.37
CA VAL A 88 -5.63 -4.16 24.51
C VAL A 88 -4.48 -4.58 25.40
N ASN A 89 -3.35 -4.99 24.82
CA ASN A 89 -2.12 -5.38 25.51
C ASN A 89 -2.35 -6.43 26.64
N ASP A 90 -3.26 -7.39 26.41
CA ASP A 90 -3.56 -8.48 27.34
C ASP A 90 -2.99 -9.81 26.80
N PRO A 91 -2.05 -10.46 27.53
CA PRO A 91 -1.44 -11.71 27.08
C PRO A 91 -2.45 -12.86 26.93
N ALA A 92 -3.47 -12.95 27.78
CA ALA A 92 -4.47 -14.01 27.71
C ALA A 92 -5.38 -13.80 26.49
N PHE A 93 -5.74 -12.56 26.19
CA PHE A 93 -6.47 -12.21 24.99
C PHE A 93 -5.65 -12.51 23.72
N ASN A 94 -4.39 -12.12 23.68
CA ASN A 94 -3.52 -12.35 22.54
C ASN A 94 -3.27 -13.84 22.26
N ALA A 95 -3.32 -14.68 23.28
CA ALA A 95 -3.17 -16.14 23.15
C ALA A 95 -4.34 -16.82 22.41
N LEU A 96 -5.50 -16.15 22.28
CA LEU A 96 -6.65 -16.67 21.55
C LEU A 96 -6.43 -16.73 20.04
N GLY A 97 -5.45 -15.99 19.52
CA GLY A 97 -5.22 -15.88 18.09
C GLY A 97 -6.32 -15.10 17.36
N ALA A 98 -6.05 -14.76 16.10
CA ALA A 98 -6.96 -13.90 15.32
C ALA A 98 -8.25 -14.62 14.89
N GLY A 99 -8.18 -15.92 14.57
CA GLY A 99 -9.30 -16.67 13.98
C GLY A 99 -9.71 -16.15 12.57
N LEU A 100 -8.90 -15.29 11.96
CA LEU A 100 -9.16 -14.67 10.66
C LEU A 100 -8.47 -15.43 9.53
N ARG A 101 -9.14 -15.55 8.37
CA ARG A 101 -8.53 -16.14 7.17
C ARG A 101 -7.53 -15.18 6.54
N MET A 102 -6.31 -15.67 6.33
CA MET A 102 -5.20 -14.93 5.73
C MET A 102 -4.41 -15.78 4.71
N ASN A 103 -5.08 -16.73 4.05
CA ASN A 103 -4.44 -17.70 3.15
C ASN A 103 -3.70 -17.05 1.98
N ALA A 104 -4.14 -15.88 1.53
CA ALA A 104 -3.50 -15.16 0.45
C ALA A 104 -2.09 -14.64 0.79
N ILE A 105 -1.73 -14.58 2.08
CA ILE A 105 -0.34 -14.30 2.49
C ILE A 105 0.59 -15.40 1.98
N ALA A 106 0.17 -16.66 2.05
CA ALA A 106 0.98 -17.79 1.59
C ALA A 106 1.05 -17.92 0.06
N SER A 107 -0.01 -17.53 -0.64
CA SER A 107 -0.08 -17.56 -2.12
C SER A 107 0.45 -16.29 -2.78
N HIS A 108 0.71 -15.24 -2.01
CA HIS A 108 1.16 -13.92 -2.48
C HIS A 108 0.24 -13.32 -3.57
N GLY A 109 -1.05 -13.69 -3.59
CA GLY A 109 -1.98 -13.23 -4.61
C GLY A 109 -1.59 -13.65 -6.05
N GLY A 110 -0.66 -14.60 -6.20
CA GLY A 110 -0.16 -15.09 -7.48
C GLY A 110 1.06 -14.35 -8.04
N THR A 111 1.55 -13.31 -7.35
CA THR A 111 2.81 -12.61 -7.68
C THR A 111 4.00 -13.15 -6.88
N SER A 112 5.18 -12.55 -7.05
CA SER A 112 6.35 -12.86 -6.24
C SER A 112 6.14 -12.44 -4.78
N LYS A 113 6.80 -13.15 -3.86
CA LYS A 113 6.79 -12.78 -2.44
C LYS A 113 7.21 -11.32 -2.22
N ILE A 114 8.27 -10.89 -2.90
CA ILE A 114 8.82 -9.53 -2.76
C ILE A 114 7.78 -8.48 -3.19
N ASN A 115 7.12 -8.68 -4.33
CA ASN A 115 6.11 -7.74 -4.81
C ASN A 115 4.91 -7.69 -3.85
N PHE A 116 4.40 -8.84 -3.42
CA PHE A 116 3.29 -8.91 -2.47
C PHE A 116 3.61 -8.21 -1.13
N GLU A 117 4.80 -8.46 -0.59
CA GLU A 117 5.28 -7.81 0.64
C GLU A 117 5.42 -6.28 0.47
N ALA A 118 5.85 -5.80 -0.71
CA ALA A 118 5.90 -4.37 -1.01
C ALA A 118 4.50 -3.75 -1.03
N TYR A 119 3.53 -4.41 -1.65
CA TYR A 119 2.13 -3.97 -1.67
C TYR A 119 1.50 -3.98 -0.26
N ALA A 120 1.78 -5.03 0.52
CA ALA A 120 1.35 -5.13 1.91
C ALA A 120 1.98 -4.04 2.79
N LEU A 121 3.27 -3.74 2.60
CA LEU A 121 3.93 -2.62 3.28
C LEU A 121 3.24 -1.29 2.95
N ALA A 122 2.99 -1.02 1.66
CA ALA A 122 2.35 0.21 1.22
C ALA A 122 0.96 0.41 1.87
N ALA A 123 0.13 -0.63 1.87
CA ALA A 123 -1.18 -0.60 2.52
C ALA A 123 -1.08 -0.47 4.05
N SER A 124 -0.08 -1.11 4.67
CA SER A 124 0.13 -1.05 6.12
C SER A 124 0.59 0.32 6.61
N ILE A 125 1.38 1.05 5.81
CA ILE A 125 1.76 2.44 6.08
C ILE A 125 0.51 3.33 6.12
N VAL A 126 -0.38 3.19 5.15
CA VAL A 126 -1.66 3.92 5.11
C VAL A 126 -2.54 3.56 6.31
N GLY A 127 -2.60 2.28 6.66
CA GLY A 127 -3.35 1.78 7.81
C GLY A 127 -2.72 2.12 9.17
N LYS A 128 -1.50 2.64 9.20
CA LYS A 128 -0.75 3.05 10.43
C LYS A 128 -0.58 1.92 11.44
N CYS A 129 -0.53 0.68 10.99
CA CYS A 129 -0.28 -0.48 11.84
C CYS A 129 1.23 -0.62 12.07
N HIS A 130 1.71 -0.23 13.26
CA HIS A 130 3.13 -0.29 13.61
C HIS A 130 3.73 -1.69 13.37
N ASP A 131 3.12 -2.73 13.94
CA ASP A 131 3.68 -4.08 13.90
C ASP A 131 3.62 -4.67 12.46
N CYS A 132 2.59 -4.33 11.68
CA CYS A 132 2.50 -4.72 10.27
C CYS A 132 3.60 -4.06 9.44
N VAL A 133 3.81 -2.75 9.62
CA VAL A 133 4.88 -2.00 8.92
C VAL A 133 6.25 -2.59 9.25
N VAL A 134 6.55 -2.82 10.53
CA VAL A 134 7.83 -3.41 10.97
C VAL A 134 8.03 -4.79 10.37
N SER A 135 7.00 -5.63 10.34
CA SER A 135 7.05 -6.99 9.80
C SER A 135 7.38 -6.99 8.31
N HIS A 136 6.59 -6.28 7.49
CA HIS A 136 6.79 -6.22 6.04
C HIS A 136 8.11 -5.54 5.66
N PHE A 137 8.47 -4.44 6.35
CA PHE A 137 9.74 -3.75 6.14
C PHE A 137 10.94 -4.69 6.37
N ASN A 138 10.96 -5.42 7.49
CA ASN A 138 12.04 -6.33 7.82
C ASN A 138 12.09 -7.53 6.86
N THR A 139 10.94 -8.03 6.42
CA THR A 139 10.87 -9.09 5.40
C THR A 139 11.51 -8.63 4.10
N LEU A 140 11.11 -7.47 3.57
CA LEU A 140 11.66 -6.90 2.34
C LEU A 140 13.17 -6.63 2.44
N LYS A 141 13.62 -6.06 3.56
CA LYS A 141 15.05 -5.84 3.82
C LYS A 141 15.84 -7.15 3.83
N LYS A 142 15.30 -8.21 4.43
CA LYS A 142 15.91 -9.55 4.46
C LYS A 142 15.97 -10.17 3.07
N GLU A 143 14.97 -9.94 2.23
CA GLU A 143 14.93 -10.38 0.82
C GLU A 143 15.82 -9.53 -0.10
N GLY A 144 16.56 -8.56 0.44
CA GLY A 144 17.56 -7.77 -0.30
C GLY A 144 17.05 -6.47 -0.92
N MET A 145 15.82 -6.03 -0.59
CA MET A 145 15.33 -4.73 -1.05
C MET A 145 16.16 -3.59 -0.48
N SER A 146 16.57 -2.63 -1.32
CA SER A 146 17.40 -1.51 -0.90
C SER A 146 16.63 -0.55 0.01
N LEU A 147 17.35 0.19 0.87
CA LEU A 147 16.73 1.22 1.71
C LEU A 147 16.10 2.35 0.87
N GLU A 148 16.62 2.59 -0.32
CA GLU A 148 16.04 3.55 -1.26
C GLU A 148 14.67 3.10 -1.76
N ASN A 149 14.54 1.84 -2.16
CA ASN A 149 13.26 1.25 -2.56
C ASN A 149 12.25 1.26 -1.42
N LEU A 150 12.67 0.88 -0.21
CA LEU A 150 11.83 0.92 0.99
C LEU A 150 11.35 2.33 1.33
N ARG A 151 12.23 3.33 1.19
CA ARG A 151 11.86 4.75 1.31
C ARG A 151 10.81 5.15 0.28
N ASP A 152 10.96 4.71 -0.96
CA ASP A 152 10.06 5.09 -2.03
C ASP A 152 8.68 4.44 -1.87
N ILE A 153 8.57 3.22 -1.33
CA ILE A 153 7.27 2.65 -0.90
C ILE A 153 6.58 3.59 0.11
N GLY A 154 7.33 4.09 1.10
CA GLY A 154 6.78 5.03 2.09
C GLY A 154 6.31 6.35 1.47
N ARG A 155 7.09 6.90 0.52
CA ARG A 155 6.74 8.13 -0.21
C ARG A 155 5.49 7.96 -1.06
N ILE A 156 5.37 6.84 -1.78
CA ILE A 156 4.18 6.48 -2.54
C ILE A 156 2.97 6.43 -1.62
N SER A 157 3.07 5.69 -0.51
CA SER A 157 1.96 5.52 0.45
C SER A 157 1.48 6.85 1.02
N ALA A 158 2.40 7.70 1.44
CA ALA A 158 2.09 9.03 1.98
C ALA A 158 1.41 9.93 0.94
N THR A 159 1.89 9.89 -0.30
CA THR A 159 1.31 10.68 -1.40
C THR A 159 -0.09 10.16 -1.77
N MET A 160 -0.26 8.83 -1.91
CA MET A 160 -1.58 8.24 -2.19
C MET A 160 -2.61 8.57 -1.11
N GLN A 161 -2.22 8.51 0.17
CA GLN A 161 -3.09 8.90 1.28
C GLN A 161 -3.54 10.37 1.17
N SER A 162 -2.62 11.27 0.81
CA SER A 162 -2.95 12.69 0.63
C SER A 162 -3.86 12.92 -0.58
N VAL A 163 -3.54 12.32 -1.73
CA VAL A 163 -4.36 12.38 -2.95
C VAL A 163 -5.78 11.87 -2.69
N ALA A 164 -5.89 10.71 -2.02
CA ALA A 164 -7.20 10.14 -1.66
C ALA A 164 -8.06 11.10 -0.82
N ARG A 165 -7.44 11.82 0.13
CA ARG A 165 -8.14 12.82 0.95
C ARG A 165 -8.61 14.00 0.12
N ILE A 166 -7.76 14.51 -0.78
CA ILE A 166 -8.12 15.64 -1.65
C ILE A 166 -9.28 15.27 -2.59
N LEU A 167 -9.25 14.06 -3.16
CA LEU A 167 -10.29 13.61 -4.08
C LEU A 167 -11.63 13.26 -3.38
N ASN A 168 -11.64 13.13 -2.06
CA ASN A 168 -12.85 12.91 -1.25
C ASN A 168 -13.42 14.21 -0.68
N ALA A 169 -12.73 15.34 -0.84
CA ALA A 169 -13.18 16.66 -0.37
C ALA A 169 -14.08 17.35 -1.38
#